data_b46a2a42465815cd69b01b9e8623a21f
#
_entry.id   b46a2a42465815cd69b01b9e8623a21f
#
_cell.length_a   1.000
_cell.length_b   1.000
_cell.length_c   1.000
_cell.angle_alpha   90.00
_cell.angle_beta   90.00
_cell.angle_gamma   90.00
#
_symmetry.space_group_name_H-M   'P 1'
#
loop_
_entity.id
_entity.type
_entity.pdbx_description
1 polymer ?
#
loop_
_entity_poly.entity_id
_entity_poly.type
_entity_poly.pdbx_seq_one_letter_code
_entity_poly.pdbx_strand_id
1 'polypeptide(L)'
;GFGAGMARFIVAVGHRGPMDAAFLGQPAPDPAMFGLPVEDDGNRTDPLLGQNMPSCPHFEPDFKALRAASTRIVLGAGVESEGQMACRGAFAVAERLGTTPVRFPSGHGGFMGGEHGQPGDPDGFAATLREVLAQA
;
A
#
# COMPACT_ATOMS: atom_id res chain seq x y z
N GLY A 1 -3.19 -3.24 -21.82
CA GLY A 1 -3.49 -4.57 -21.32
C GLY A 1 -3.13 -4.73 -19.86
N PHE A 2 -3.44 -5.90 -19.30
CA PHE A 2 -3.20 -6.23 -17.89
C PHE A 2 -1.75 -6.00 -17.47
N GLY A 3 -0.78 -6.55 -18.21
CA GLY A 3 0.64 -6.45 -17.86
C GLY A 3 1.14 -5.01 -17.74
N ALA A 4 0.80 -4.16 -18.70
CA ALA A 4 1.18 -2.75 -18.66
C ALA A 4 0.54 -1.99 -17.48
N GLY A 5 -0.72 -2.30 -17.15
CA GLY A 5 -1.41 -1.74 -15.99
C GLY A 5 -0.77 -2.17 -14.67
N MET A 6 -0.49 -3.47 -14.52
CA MET A 6 0.19 -4.01 -13.34
C MET A 6 1.61 -3.48 -13.17
N ALA A 7 2.39 -3.39 -14.23
CA ALA A 7 3.74 -2.82 -14.18
C ALA A 7 3.72 -1.37 -13.67
N ARG A 8 2.78 -0.56 -14.17
CA ARG A 8 2.58 0.80 -13.64
C ARG A 8 2.16 0.82 -12.18
N PHE A 9 1.26 -0.06 -11.80
CA PHE A 9 0.83 -0.17 -10.40
C PHE A 9 2.00 -0.52 -9.48
N ILE A 10 2.83 -1.52 -9.84
CA ILE A 10 4.01 -1.91 -9.05
C ILE A 10 4.97 -0.74 -8.86
N VAL A 11 5.26 -0.01 -9.93
CA VAL A 11 6.13 1.18 -9.85
C VAL A 11 5.49 2.28 -8.97
N ALA A 12 4.18 2.49 -9.10
CA ALA A 12 3.47 3.50 -8.32
C ALA A 12 3.48 3.21 -6.82
N VAL A 13 3.25 1.95 -6.41
CA VAL A 13 3.28 1.56 -4.98
C VAL A 13 4.66 1.67 -4.38
N GLY A 14 5.71 1.39 -5.16
CA GLY A 14 7.10 1.51 -4.74
C GLY A 14 7.64 2.96 -4.73
N HIS A 15 6.95 3.87 -5.41
CA HIS A 15 7.39 5.25 -5.55
C HIS A 15 7.44 5.98 -4.20
N ARG A 16 8.54 6.72 -3.98
CA ARG A 16 8.72 7.56 -2.79
C ARG A 16 8.55 9.02 -3.19
N GLY A 17 7.58 9.67 -2.62
CA GLY A 17 7.28 11.07 -2.91
C GLY A 17 5.89 11.28 -3.54
N PRO A 18 5.55 12.51 -3.94
CA PRO A 18 4.27 12.83 -4.55
C PRO A 18 4.16 12.20 -5.95
N MET A 19 2.95 11.81 -6.33
CA MET A 19 2.62 11.41 -7.70
C MET A 19 2.25 12.66 -8.51
N ASP A 20 3.24 13.50 -8.75
CA ASP A 20 3.09 14.73 -9.50
C ASP A 20 3.15 14.52 -11.02
N ALA A 21 3.09 15.62 -11.77
CA ALA A 21 3.15 15.58 -13.23
C ALA A 21 4.46 14.97 -13.76
N ALA A 22 5.57 15.12 -13.04
CA ALA A 22 6.85 14.54 -13.42
C ALA A 22 6.82 13.00 -13.28
N PHE A 23 6.26 12.48 -12.19
CA PHE A 23 6.04 11.04 -12.03
C PHE A 23 5.08 10.49 -13.08
N LEU A 24 3.94 11.16 -13.29
CA LEU A 24 2.92 10.72 -14.25
C LEU A 24 3.40 10.76 -15.71
N GLY A 25 4.32 11.66 -16.03
CA GLY A 25 4.92 11.81 -17.36
C GLY A 25 6.04 10.81 -17.66
N GLN A 26 6.45 9.97 -16.73
CA GLN A 26 7.47 8.96 -16.96
C GLN A 26 7.00 7.92 -18.00
N PRO A 27 7.92 7.38 -18.83
CA PRO A 27 7.59 6.27 -19.72
C PRO A 27 6.95 5.10 -18.98
N ALA A 28 6.05 4.41 -19.66
CA ALA A 28 5.46 3.20 -19.08
C ALA A 28 6.57 2.16 -18.84
N PRO A 29 6.62 1.53 -17.66
CA PRO A 29 7.56 0.47 -17.38
C PRO A 29 7.28 -0.74 -18.28
N ASP A 30 8.34 -1.44 -18.70
CA ASP A 30 8.22 -2.68 -19.47
C ASP A 30 7.64 -3.80 -18.57
N PRO A 31 6.48 -4.38 -18.91
CA PRO A 31 5.88 -5.48 -18.15
C PRO A 31 6.81 -6.69 -18.00
N ALA A 32 7.66 -6.97 -19.01
CA ALA A 32 8.58 -8.09 -18.96
C ALA A 32 9.58 -8.02 -17.79
N MET A 33 9.94 -6.81 -17.34
CA MET A 33 10.81 -6.62 -16.16
C MET A 33 10.20 -7.17 -14.87
N PHE A 34 8.89 -7.35 -14.83
CA PHE A 34 8.14 -7.86 -13.69
C PHE A 34 7.58 -9.28 -13.92
N GLY A 35 8.01 -9.95 -15.00
CA GLY A 35 7.46 -11.25 -15.37
C GLY A 35 5.99 -11.22 -15.80
N LEU A 36 5.51 -10.06 -16.26
CA LEU A 36 4.12 -9.85 -16.66
C LEU A 36 3.95 -9.97 -18.19
N PRO A 37 2.75 -10.30 -18.69
CA PRO A 37 2.48 -10.37 -20.13
C PRO A 37 2.76 -9.03 -20.81
N VAL A 38 3.48 -9.07 -21.93
CA VAL A 38 3.79 -7.87 -22.74
C VAL A 38 2.63 -7.55 -23.68
N GLU A 39 2.01 -8.59 -24.23
CA GLU A 39 0.91 -8.47 -25.19
C GLU A 39 -0.40 -8.07 -24.50
N ASP A 40 -1.17 -7.24 -25.17
CA ASP A 40 -2.50 -6.88 -24.75
C ASP A 40 -3.52 -7.85 -25.39
N ASP A 41 -4.10 -8.73 -24.56
CA ASP A 41 -5.10 -9.70 -24.97
C ASP A 41 -6.50 -9.07 -25.20
N GLY A 42 -6.62 -7.76 -25.04
CA GLY A 42 -7.88 -7.03 -25.14
C GLY A 42 -8.83 -7.20 -23.96
N ASN A 43 -8.50 -8.03 -22.97
CA ASN A 43 -9.33 -8.20 -21.78
C ASN A 43 -9.30 -6.93 -20.91
N ARG A 44 -10.49 -6.48 -20.50
CA ARG A 44 -10.72 -5.33 -19.62
C ARG A 44 -11.56 -5.68 -18.39
N THR A 45 -11.79 -6.98 -18.16
CA THR A 45 -12.65 -7.47 -17.08
C THR A 45 -11.87 -7.96 -15.86
N ASP A 46 -10.56 -7.71 -15.81
CA ASP A 46 -9.74 -8.04 -14.65
C ASP A 46 -10.28 -7.31 -13.39
N PRO A 47 -10.61 -8.04 -12.32
CA PRO A 47 -11.22 -7.42 -11.13
C PRO A 47 -10.34 -6.38 -10.46
N LEU A 48 -9.01 -6.57 -10.46
CA LEU A 48 -8.10 -5.62 -9.83
C LEU A 48 -8.01 -4.32 -10.63
N LEU A 49 -7.62 -4.40 -11.91
CA LEU A 49 -7.36 -3.22 -12.72
C LEU A 49 -8.63 -2.59 -13.30
N GLY A 50 -9.64 -3.43 -13.65
CA GLY A 50 -10.87 -2.96 -14.27
C GLY A 50 -11.93 -2.46 -13.28
N GLN A 51 -11.89 -2.93 -12.03
CA GLN A 51 -12.91 -2.61 -11.02
C GLN A 51 -12.32 -2.00 -9.75
N ASN A 52 -11.41 -2.70 -9.07
CA ASN A 52 -10.95 -2.28 -7.74
C ASN A 52 -10.06 -1.04 -7.80
N MET A 53 -9.14 -0.98 -8.75
CA MET A 53 -8.26 0.18 -8.92
C MET A 53 -8.99 1.47 -9.29
N PRO A 54 -10.04 1.47 -10.12
CA PRO A 54 -10.84 2.67 -10.35
C PRO A 54 -11.72 3.08 -9.16
N SER A 55 -12.13 2.16 -8.28
CA SER A 55 -13.11 2.43 -7.23
C SER A 55 -12.49 2.61 -5.83
N CYS A 56 -11.65 1.68 -5.37
CA CYS A 56 -11.16 1.70 -4.00
C CYS A 56 -10.34 2.97 -3.64
N PRO A 57 -9.48 3.50 -4.52
CA PRO A 57 -8.71 4.71 -4.22
C PRO A 57 -9.54 5.99 -4.08
N HIS A 58 -10.79 5.97 -4.53
CA HIS A 58 -11.73 7.10 -4.41
C HIS A 58 -12.60 7.00 -3.15
N PHE A 59 -12.42 5.97 -2.33
CA PHE A 59 -13.15 5.86 -1.08
C PHE A 59 -12.76 6.97 -0.10
N GLU A 60 -13.75 7.71 0.38
CA GLU A 60 -13.57 8.75 1.38
C GLU A 60 -14.04 8.25 2.76
N PRO A 61 -13.14 8.04 3.72
CA PRO A 61 -13.51 7.62 5.07
C PRO A 61 -14.33 8.68 5.80
N ASP A 62 -15.41 8.26 6.46
CA ASP A 62 -16.14 9.13 7.38
C ASP A 62 -15.35 9.27 8.71
N PHE A 63 -14.45 10.23 8.76
CA PHE A 63 -13.61 10.48 9.94
C PHE A 63 -14.40 10.88 11.19
N LYS A 64 -15.60 11.43 11.05
CA LYS A 64 -16.48 11.73 12.20
C LYS A 64 -17.00 10.45 12.79
N ALA A 65 -17.52 9.55 11.97
CA ALA A 65 -17.99 8.24 12.43
C ALA A 65 -16.84 7.40 13.01
N LEU A 66 -15.67 7.38 12.35
CA LEU A 66 -14.50 6.65 12.85
C LEU A 66 -14.05 7.14 14.23
N ARG A 67 -14.00 8.46 14.45
CA ARG A 67 -13.66 9.01 15.79
C ARG A 67 -14.70 8.73 16.85
N ALA A 68 -15.97 8.56 16.47
CA ALA A 68 -17.06 8.25 17.39
C ALA A 68 -17.23 6.73 17.64
N ALA A 69 -16.53 5.90 16.89
CA ALA A 69 -16.62 4.45 17.03
C ALA A 69 -16.05 3.99 18.39
N SER A 70 -16.68 2.98 18.99
CA SER A 70 -16.17 2.31 20.19
C SER A 70 -14.99 1.39 19.89
N THR A 71 -14.80 1.03 18.63
CA THR A 71 -13.67 0.21 18.16
C THR A 71 -12.37 0.99 18.22
N ARG A 72 -11.36 0.44 18.85
CA ARG A 72 -10.00 0.98 18.81
C ARG A 72 -9.41 0.84 17.42
N ILE A 73 -8.99 1.95 16.81
CA ILE A 73 -8.38 1.99 15.48
C ILE A 73 -6.90 2.30 15.65
N VAL A 74 -6.05 1.40 15.15
CA VAL A 74 -4.60 1.56 15.16
C VAL A 74 -4.09 1.52 13.72
N LEU A 75 -3.35 2.54 13.32
CA LEU A 75 -2.67 2.60 12.02
C LEU A 75 -1.26 2.04 12.17
N GLY A 76 -0.85 1.17 11.25
CA GLY A 76 0.52 0.66 11.17
C GLY A 76 1.26 1.24 9.98
N ALA A 77 2.57 1.49 10.14
CA ALA A 77 3.43 1.94 9.05
C ALA A 77 4.80 1.26 9.15
N GLY A 78 5.23 0.61 8.06
CA GLY A 78 6.56 0.00 7.99
C GLY A 78 7.67 1.06 7.99
N VAL A 79 8.71 0.85 8.78
CA VAL A 79 9.83 1.81 8.92
C VAL A 79 10.56 2.03 7.61
N GLU A 80 10.65 1.01 6.76
CA GLU A 80 11.31 1.06 5.47
C GLU A 80 10.41 1.58 4.34
N SER A 81 9.11 1.80 4.62
CA SER A 81 8.13 2.33 3.64
C SER A 81 8.04 3.85 3.64
N GLU A 82 8.93 4.55 4.34
CA GLU A 82 8.89 6.01 4.40
C GLU A 82 8.89 6.64 3.01
N GLY A 83 7.99 7.60 2.79
CA GLY A 83 7.79 8.25 1.49
C GLY A 83 6.90 7.49 0.51
N GLN A 84 6.67 6.20 0.69
CA GLN A 84 5.74 5.43 -0.16
C GLN A 84 4.27 5.81 0.12
N MET A 85 3.41 5.61 -0.87
CA MET A 85 1.99 5.98 -0.81
C MET A 85 1.27 5.38 0.41
N ALA A 86 1.46 4.09 0.67
CA ALA A 86 0.82 3.40 1.80
C ALA A 86 1.24 4.00 3.15
N CYS A 87 2.53 4.30 3.32
CA CYS A 87 3.05 4.92 4.54
C CYS A 87 2.50 6.34 4.73
N ARG A 88 2.54 7.17 3.67
CA ARG A 88 1.94 8.52 3.71
C ARG A 88 0.45 8.48 4.04
N GLY A 89 -0.28 7.52 3.45
CA GLY A 89 -1.70 7.30 3.74
C GLY A 89 -1.95 6.96 5.20
N ALA A 90 -1.15 6.06 5.79
CA ALA A 90 -1.27 5.71 7.21
C ALA A 90 -1.08 6.94 8.12
N PHE A 91 -0.08 7.77 7.84
CA PHE A 91 0.15 9.01 8.61
C PHE A 91 -0.98 10.02 8.42
N ALA A 92 -1.44 10.25 7.19
CA ALA A 92 -2.53 11.18 6.91
C ALA A 92 -3.86 10.77 7.59
N VAL A 93 -4.17 9.46 7.60
CA VAL A 93 -5.35 8.94 8.29
C VAL A 93 -5.19 9.07 9.81
N ALA A 94 -4.03 8.72 10.36
CA ALA A 94 -3.75 8.85 11.79
C ALA A 94 -3.88 10.31 12.27
N GLU A 95 -3.32 11.26 11.54
CA GLU A 95 -3.45 12.69 11.82
C GLU A 95 -4.94 13.10 11.90
N ARG A 96 -5.75 12.68 10.94
CA ARG A 96 -7.20 12.98 10.92
C ARG A 96 -7.96 12.30 12.05
N LEU A 97 -7.46 11.20 12.59
CA LEU A 97 -8.02 10.53 13.76
C LEU A 97 -7.47 11.06 15.09
N GLY A 98 -6.47 11.93 15.06
CA GLY A 98 -5.80 12.46 16.25
C GLY A 98 -4.86 11.44 16.91
N THR A 99 -4.28 10.51 16.13
CA THR A 99 -3.39 9.45 16.61
C THR A 99 -2.06 9.48 15.86
N THR A 100 -1.14 8.60 16.26
CA THR A 100 0.14 8.40 15.58
C THR A 100 0.23 6.94 15.13
N PRO A 101 0.71 6.64 13.90
CA PRO A 101 0.89 5.27 13.47
C PRO A 101 1.93 4.53 14.31
N VAL A 102 1.66 3.27 14.61
CA VAL A 102 2.67 2.35 15.17
C VAL A 102 3.67 2.00 14.08
N ARG A 103 4.96 2.09 14.40
CA ARG A 103 6.04 1.73 13.48
C ARG A 103 6.29 0.23 13.55
N PHE A 104 6.06 -0.44 12.42
CA PHE A 104 6.36 -1.87 12.25
C PHE A 104 7.74 -2.04 11.62
N PRO A 105 8.50 -3.08 11.98
CA PRO A 105 9.78 -3.35 11.33
C PRO A 105 9.61 -3.66 9.85
N SER A 106 10.67 -3.44 9.05
CA SER A 106 10.67 -3.66 7.62
C SER A 106 9.71 -2.74 6.83
N GLY A 107 9.38 -3.14 5.60
CA GLY A 107 8.55 -2.38 4.66
C GLY A 107 7.07 -2.77 4.69
N HIS A 108 6.37 -2.46 3.58
CA HIS A 108 4.94 -2.76 3.42
C HIS A 108 4.60 -4.25 3.52
N GLY A 109 5.54 -5.12 3.12
CA GLY A 109 5.42 -6.58 3.25
C GLY A 109 6.15 -7.15 4.46
N GLY A 110 6.28 -6.41 5.56
CA GLY A 110 7.09 -6.78 6.73
C GLY A 110 6.78 -8.13 7.37
N PHE A 111 5.57 -8.65 7.18
CA PHE A 111 5.13 -9.97 7.64
C PHE A 111 5.62 -11.15 6.77
N MET A 112 6.20 -10.89 5.59
CA MET A 112 6.66 -11.92 4.65
C MET A 112 8.04 -12.47 5.06
N GLY A 113 8.24 -13.79 4.88
CA GLY A 113 9.49 -14.49 5.21
C GLY A 113 10.55 -14.51 4.10
N GLY A 114 10.39 -13.69 3.04
CA GLY A 114 11.29 -13.69 1.89
C GLY A 114 10.70 -14.34 0.64
N GLU A 115 9.48 -14.82 0.72
CA GLU A 115 8.70 -15.25 -0.44
C GLU A 115 8.63 -14.09 -1.45
N HIS A 116 8.69 -14.42 -2.71
CA HIS A 116 8.67 -13.43 -3.80
C HIS A 116 9.84 -12.44 -3.82
N GLY A 117 10.98 -12.80 -3.17
CA GLY A 117 12.21 -12.00 -3.22
C GLY A 117 12.14 -10.67 -2.44
N GLN A 118 11.15 -10.50 -1.57
CA GLN A 118 11.05 -9.34 -0.69
C GLN A 118 11.11 -9.79 0.78
N PRO A 119 12.32 -9.78 1.38
CA PRO A 119 12.46 -10.16 2.76
C PRO A 119 11.77 -9.13 3.67
N GLY A 120 10.93 -9.62 4.56
CA GLY A 120 10.39 -8.87 5.68
C GLY A 120 11.10 -9.25 6.98
N ASP A 121 10.48 -8.90 8.08
CA ASP A 121 10.83 -9.35 9.44
C ASP A 121 9.56 -9.89 10.12
N PRO A 122 9.15 -11.13 9.78
CA PRO A 122 7.90 -11.69 10.29
C PRO A 122 7.89 -11.85 11.81
N ASP A 123 9.02 -12.12 12.44
CA ASP A 123 9.10 -12.26 13.90
C ASP A 123 8.96 -10.90 14.59
N GLY A 124 9.65 -9.88 14.12
CA GLY A 124 9.52 -8.51 14.61
C GLY A 124 8.12 -7.93 14.33
N PHE A 125 7.56 -8.22 13.15
CA PHE A 125 6.18 -7.84 12.83
C PHE A 125 5.19 -8.48 13.81
N ALA A 126 5.31 -9.78 14.08
CA ALA A 126 4.44 -10.50 15.00
C ALA A 126 4.60 -10.00 16.45
N ALA A 127 5.82 -9.67 16.88
CA ALA A 127 6.08 -9.09 18.20
C ALA A 127 5.37 -7.73 18.34
N THR A 128 5.57 -6.81 17.39
CA THR A 128 4.91 -5.50 17.38
C THR A 128 3.39 -5.63 17.37
N LEU A 129 2.86 -6.56 16.55
CA LEU A 129 1.40 -6.79 16.48
C LEU A 129 0.85 -7.27 17.83
N ARG A 130 1.53 -8.19 18.52
CA ARG A 130 1.11 -8.64 19.86
C ARG A 130 1.08 -7.49 20.87
N GLU A 131 2.09 -6.62 20.84
CA GLU A 131 2.12 -5.43 21.69
C GLU A 131 0.92 -4.50 21.42
N VAL A 132 0.60 -4.26 20.15
CA VAL A 132 -0.57 -3.47 19.76
C VAL A 132 -1.86 -4.09 20.28
N LEU A 133 -2.01 -5.41 20.15
CA LEU A 133 -3.21 -6.11 20.59
C LEU A 133 -3.32 -6.20 22.11
N ALA A 134 -2.21 -6.27 22.84
CA ALA A 134 -2.21 -6.31 24.30
C ALA A 134 -2.60 -4.99 24.96
N GLN A 135 -2.60 -3.87 24.24
CA GLN A 135 -3.01 -2.56 24.72
C GLN A 135 -4.52 -2.31 24.54
N ALA A 136 -5.29 -3.33 24.18
CA ALA A 136 -6.74 -3.24 23.96
C ALA A 136 -7.56 -3.20 25.25
#